data_4b60ee4c57a4d56fb8132640dc32cffd
#
_entry.id   4b60ee4c57a4d56fb8132640dc32cffd
#
_cell.length_a   1.000
_cell.length_b   1.000
_cell.length_c   1.000
_cell.angle_alpha   90.00
_cell.angle_beta   90.00
_cell.angle_gamma   90.00
#
_symmetry.space_group_name_H-M   'P 1'
#
loop_
_entity.id
_entity.type
_entity.pdbx_description
1 polymer ?
#
loop_
_entity_poly.entity_id
_entity_poly.type
_entity_poly.pdbx_seq_one_letter_code
_entity_poly.pdbx_strand_id
1 'polypeptide(L)'
;MTKRERFQLFLDNKPVDRVPVAFFHHFIPFGDFGKGLLDDAVFEKNIQGHRLARQLFDPDIAKIMNDSLFFMPLDVSFVEKASDLRKVEPVSMQSPFVRRSLELTKRVREIYDGPDAPPVFITSCSPTFVLRNSLSVNGMPNVGGDETRIKGFVEEDPEALSVAVQSLAQGIAEFNRLLITEAGVDGIYLSVNNQAGFFREDVFRTYIAPHEKAVLDSANRLSRMNLLHICGMAGRANDLSLFTDFQAAAYNWAVHAEGVSLTEGKKLFGGKAVFGGFQQTGPIYRGSREELEQAAWTILEESGQVGIGLGADCTVPADIDDS
;
A
#
# COMPACT_ATOMS: atom_id res chain seq x y z
N MET A 1 -13.48 -9.35 22.80
CA MET A 1 -13.04 -8.11 22.13
C MET A 1 -13.38 -8.23 20.67
N THR A 2 -14.03 -7.25 20.07
CA THR A 2 -14.29 -7.20 18.63
C THR A 2 -13.00 -6.86 17.86
N LYS A 3 -12.96 -7.15 16.54
CA LYS A 3 -11.82 -6.81 15.68
C LYS A 3 -11.53 -5.31 15.67
N ARG A 4 -12.57 -4.47 15.68
CA ARG A 4 -12.42 -3.00 15.72
C ARG A 4 -11.86 -2.51 17.06
N GLU A 5 -12.33 -3.07 18.19
CA GLU A 5 -11.76 -2.76 19.51
C GLU A 5 -10.30 -3.18 19.59
N ARG A 6 -9.96 -4.38 19.11
CA ARG A 6 -8.58 -4.90 19.07
C ARG A 6 -7.69 -4.00 18.23
N PHE A 7 -8.14 -3.59 17.05
CA PHE A 7 -7.39 -2.69 16.18
C PHE A 7 -7.19 -1.31 16.81
N GLN A 8 -8.21 -0.75 17.46
CA GLN A 8 -8.06 0.54 18.15
C GLN A 8 -7.04 0.46 19.30
N LEU A 9 -7.10 -0.60 20.10
CA LEU A 9 -6.14 -0.80 21.18
C LEU A 9 -4.71 -1.05 20.65
N PHE A 10 -4.59 -1.75 19.53
CA PHE A 10 -3.32 -1.90 18.83
C PHE A 10 -2.74 -0.53 18.43
N LEU A 11 -3.54 0.34 17.79
CA LEU A 11 -3.11 1.70 17.42
C LEU A 11 -2.72 2.55 18.64
N ASP A 12 -3.42 2.38 19.75
CA ASP A 12 -3.20 3.11 21.01
C ASP A 12 -2.02 2.55 21.84
N ASN A 13 -1.31 1.53 21.37
CA ASN A 13 -0.29 0.80 22.11
C ASN A 13 -0.80 0.29 23.47
N LYS A 14 -1.99 -0.29 23.50
CA LYS A 14 -2.60 -0.90 24.68
C LYS A 14 -2.63 -2.41 24.56
N PRO A 15 -2.68 -3.15 25.70
CA PRO A 15 -2.84 -4.59 25.70
C PRO A 15 -4.10 -5.03 24.96
N VAL A 16 -3.99 -6.10 24.20
CA VAL A 16 -5.06 -6.74 23.43
C VAL A 16 -5.27 -8.17 23.89
N ASP A 17 -6.43 -8.77 23.60
CA ASP A 17 -6.72 -10.17 23.89
C ASP A 17 -5.83 -11.14 23.09
N ARG A 18 -5.47 -10.75 21.86
CA ARG A 18 -4.46 -11.37 21.01
C ARG A 18 -3.92 -10.36 20.00
N VAL A 19 -2.72 -10.57 19.52
CA VAL A 19 -2.11 -9.72 18.51
C VAL A 19 -2.95 -9.75 17.22
N PRO A 20 -3.28 -8.58 16.63
CA PRO A 20 -4.03 -8.54 15.37
C PRO A 20 -3.24 -9.11 14.20
N VAL A 21 -3.95 -9.76 13.29
CA VAL A 21 -3.37 -10.42 12.11
C VAL A 21 -3.84 -9.72 10.84
N ALA A 22 -2.89 -9.38 9.96
CA ALA A 22 -3.10 -8.60 8.74
C ALA A 22 -2.27 -9.15 7.57
N PHE A 23 -2.67 -10.28 7.01
CA PHE A 23 -2.06 -10.81 5.78
C PHE A 23 -2.88 -10.40 4.57
N PHE A 24 -2.19 -9.92 3.53
CA PHE A 24 -2.79 -9.49 2.27
C PHE A 24 -2.18 -10.29 1.13
N HIS A 25 -3.00 -10.79 0.23
CA HIS A 25 -2.56 -11.56 -0.93
C HIS A 25 -3.29 -11.12 -2.19
N HIS A 26 -2.64 -11.28 -3.33
CA HIS A 26 -3.23 -10.96 -4.61
C HIS A 26 -4.28 -12.00 -5.00
N PHE A 27 -5.37 -11.55 -5.66
CA PHE A 27 -6.47 -12.42 -6.09
C PHE A 27 -6.46 -12.73 -7.59
N ILE A 28 -5.65 -12.03 -8.33
CA ILE A 28 -5.50 -12.22 -9.78
C ILE A 28 -4.01 -12.28 -10.14
N PRO A 29 -3.66 -13.01 -11.23
CA PRO A 29 -2.28 -13.07 -11.69
C PRO A 29 -1.76 -11.68 -12.05
N PHE A 30 -0.49 -11.45 -11.79
CA PHE A 30 0.20 -10.19 -12.06
C PHE A 30 0.01 -9.67 -13.50
N GLY A 31 -0.01 -10.57 -14.49
CA GLY A 31 -0.24 -10.23 -15.89
C GLY A 31 -1.65 -9.69 -16.21
N ASP A 32 -2.59 -9.79 -15.25
CA ASP A 32 -3.97 -9.31 -15.41
C ASP A 32 -4.25 -8.04 -14.58
N PHE A 33 -3.24 -7.51 -13.89
CA PHE A 33 -3.37 -6.28 -13.11
C PHE A 33 -3.84 -5.12 -13.97
N GLY A 34 -4.82 -4.38 -13.45
CA GLY A 34 -5.42 -3.22 -14.11
C GLY A 34 -6.41 -3.54 -15.24
N LYS A 35 -6.47 -4.79 -15.73
CA LYS A 35 -7.36 -5.16 -16.84
C LYS A 35 -8.85 -5.06 -16.50
N GLY A 36 -9.23 -5.11 -15.23
CA GLY A 36 -10.62 -5.00 -14.78
C GLY A 36 -11.28 -3.66 -15.10
N LEU A 37 -10.52 -2.67 -15.57
CA LEU A 37 -11.10 -1.43 -16.09
C LEU A 37 -11.96 -1.68 -17.35
N LEU A 38 -11.56 -2.63 -18.19
CA LEU A 38 -12.20 -2.95 -19.46
C LEU A 38 -12.72 -4.40 -19.53
N ASP A 39 -12.35 -5.24 -18.58
CA ASP A 39 -12.72 -6.66 -18.52
C ASP A 39 -13.50 -6.97 -17.24
N ASP A 40 -14.81 -7.21 -17.38
CA ASP A 40 -15.70 -7.52 -16.28
C ASP A 40 -15.33 -8.84 -15.60
N ALA A 41 -14.81 -9.83 -16.33
CA ALA A 41 -14.43 -11.11 -15.72
C ALA A 41 -13.26 -10.96 -14.76
N VAL A 42 -12.26 -10.16 -15.12
CA VAL A 42 -11.13 -9.83 -14.24
C VAL A 42 -11.60 -9.02 -13.02
N PHE A 43 -12.51 -8.08 -13.23
CA PHE A 43 -13.10 -7.29 -12.15
C PHE A 43 -13.86 -8.17 -11.15
N GLU A 44 -14.74 -9.04 -11.61
CA GLU A 44 -15.52 -9.96 -10.76
C GLU A 44 -14.61 -10.97 -10.06
N LYS A 45 -13.55 -11.46 -10.71
CA LYS A 45 -12.58 -12.36 -10.10
C LYS A 45 -11.92 -11.72 -8.88
N ASN A 46 -11.58 -10.43 -8.95
CA ASN A 46 -11.03 -9.70 -7.82
C ASN A 46 -12.01 -9.68 -6.62
N ILE A 47 -13.30 -9.43 -6.87
CA ILE A 47 -14.34 -9.42 -5.82
C ILE A 47 -14.53 -10.82 -5.23
N GLN A 48 -14.52 -11.87 -6.05
CA GLN A 48 -14.64 -13.27 -5.57
C GLN A 48 -13.44 -13.65 -4.70
N GLY A 49 -12.24 -13.19 -5.03
CA GLY A 49 -11.07 -13.38 -4.17
C GLY A 49 -11.28 -12.82 -2.76
N HIS A 50 -11.87 -11.64 -2.63
CA HIS A 50 -12.21 -11.06 -1.31
C HIS A 50 -13.26 -11.89 -0.56
N ARG A 51 -14.25 -12.46 -1.25
CA ARG A 51 -15.25 -13.35 -0.61
C ARG A 51 -14.58 -14.60 -0.04
N LEU A 52 -13.70 -15.22 -0.82
CA LEU A 52 -12.96 -16.39 -0.41
C LEU A 52 -12.04 -16.06 0.79
N ALA A 53 -11.27 -14.99 0.71
CA ALA A 53 -10.41 -14.54 1.81
C ALA A 53 -11.19 -14.28 3.10
N ARG A 54 -12.38 -13.65 3.02
CA ARG A 54 -13.26 -13.45 4.18
C ARG A 54 -13.72 -14.75 4.79
N GLN A 55 -14.01 -15.76 3.97
CA GLN A 55 -14.49 -17.07 4.42
C GLN A 55 -13.38 -17.92 5.04
N LEU A 56 -12.19 -17.92 4.44
CA LEU A 56 -11.08 -18.78 4.86
C LEU A 56 -10.25 -18.18 6.02
N PHE A 57 -9.98 -16.88 5.98
CA PHE A 57 -9.01 -16.28 6.90
C PHE A 57 -9.62 -15.41 8.00
N ASP A 58 -10.82 -14.88 7.77
CA ASP A 58 -11.52 -14.00 8.72
C ASP A 58 -10.59 -12.95 9.40
N PRO A 59 -9.91 -12.10 8.63
CA PRO A 59 -8.82 -11.25 9.10
C PRO A 59 -9.26 -10.23 10.16
N ASP A 60 -8.34 -9.82 11.04
CA ASP A 60 -8.56 -8.72 11.99
C ASP A 60 -8.52 -7.35 11.31
N ILE A 61 -7.78 -7.23 10.23
CA ILE A 61 -7.63 -6.03 9.41
C ILE A 61 -7.83 -6.45 7.96
N ALA A 62 -8.81 -5.88 7.30
CA ALA A 62 -9.07 -6.14 5.89
C ALA A 62 -8.47 -5.03 5.02
N LYS A 63 -7.79 -5.42 3.94
CA LYS A 63 -7.32 -4.50 2.92
C LYS A 63 -7.96 -4.86 1.59
N ILE A 64 -8.62 -3.90 0.97
CA ILE A 64 -9.12 -4.05 -0.39
C ILE A 64 -7.93 -4.09 -1.34
N MET A 65 -7.70 -5.28 -1.89
CA MET A 65 -6.76 -5.50 -2.98
C MET A 65 -7.45 -5.06 -4.26
N ASN A 66 -6.99 -3.98 -4.84
CA ASN A 66 -7.56 -3.42 -6.06
C ASN A 66 -6.81 -3.86 -7.31
N ASP A 67 -6.34 -5.12 -7.32
CA ASP A 67 -5.49 -5.69 -8.38
C ASP A 67 -6.08 -5.48 -9.79
N SER A 68 -7.40 -5.68 -9.92
CA SER A 68 -8.11 -5.48 -11.20
C SER A 68 -8.12 -4.02 -11.69
N LEU A 69 -7.85 -3.06 -10.80
CA LEU A 69 -7.78 -1.62 -11.06
C LEU A 69 -6.47 -1.01 -10.50
N PHE A 70 -5.41 -1.80 -10.44
CA PHE A 70 -4.17 -1.42 -9.79
C PHE A 70 -3.51 -0.19 -10.41
N PHE A 71 -3.55 -0.08 -11.74
CA PHE A 71 -2.91 1.00 -12.46
C PHE A 71 -3.88 2.16 -12.69
N MET A 72 -3.64 3.29 -12.02
CA MET A 72 -4.36 4.52 -12.29
C MET A 72 -3.97 5.02 -13.69
N PRO A 73 -4.91 5.21 -14.62
CA PRO A 73 -4.61 5.71 -15.95
C PRO A 73 -4.05 7.13 -15.90
N LEU A 74 -2.94 7.35 -16.58
CA LEU A 74 -2.30 8.65 -16.70
C LEU A 74 -1.85 8.84 -18.14
N ASP A 75 -2.27 9.94 -18.77
CA ASP A 75 -1.77 10.31 -20.08
C ASP A 75 -0.40 11.02 -19.93
N VAL A 76 0.63 10.36 -20.41
CA VAL A 76 2.00 10.85 -20.49
C VAL A 76 2.55 10.77 -21.93
N SER A 77 1.65 10.58 -22.92
CA SER A 77 2.02 10.41 -24.33
C SER A 77 2.74 11.61 -24.91
N PHE A 78 2.43 12.80 -24.39
CA PHE A 78 2.99 14.08 -24.82
C PHE A 78 4.34 14.41 -24.15
N VAL A 79 4.77 13.62 -23.15
CA VAL A 79 6.00 13.89 -22.40
C VAL A 79 7.20 13.44 -23.21
N GLU A 80 7.95 14.35 -23.79
CA GLU A 80 9.18 14.08 -24.55
C GLU A 80 10.43 14.51 -23.79
N LYS A 81 10.35 15.56 -22.98
CA LYS A 81 11.43 16.13 -22.17
C LYS A 81 10.95 16.48 -20.76
N ALA A 82 11.87 16.69 -19.84
CA ALA A 82 11.56 16.95 -18.43
C ALA A 82 10.55 18.08 -18.21
N SER A 83 10.69 19.19 -18.96
CA SER A 83 9.78 20.34 -18.82
C SER A 83 8.30 20.04 -19.16
N ASP A 84 8.02 18.98 -19.94
CA ASP A 84 6.66 18.58 -20.27
C ASP A 84 5.92 17.95 -19.07
N LEU A 85 6.66 17.47 -18.08
CA LEU A 85 6.10 16.95 -16.82
C LEU A 85 5.20 17.99 -16.13
N ARG A 86 5.46 19.30 -16.32
CA ARG A 86 4.62 20.37 -15.76
C ARG A 86 3.17 20.39 -16.28
N LYS A 87 2.89 19.65 -17.36
CA LYS A 87 1.56 19.55 -17.98
C LYS A 87 0.81 18.27 -17.55
N VAL A 88 1.41 17.44 -16.72
CA VAL A 88 0.79 16.21 -16.23
C VAL A 88 -0.39 16.57 -15.33
N GLU A 89 -1.56 16.04 -15.69
CA GLU A 89 -2.79 16.23 -14.95
C GLU A 89 -3.24 14.91 -14.28
N PRO A 90 -3.86 14.96 -13.11
CA PRO A 90 -4.40 13.78 -12.47
C PRO A 90 -5.59 13.22 -13.23
N VAL A 91 -5.93 11.95 -12.95
CA VAL A 91 -7.15 11.33 -13.49
C VAL A 91 -8.39 12.13 -13.07
N SER A 92 -9.30 12.36 -14.01
CA SER A 92 -10.58 13.01 -13.70
C SER A 92 -11.41 12.19 -12.70
N MET A 93 -12.00 12.86 -11.69
CA MET A 93 -12.91 12.23 -10.73
C MET A 93 -14.20 11.68 -11.37
N GLN A 94 -14.52 12.11 -12.59
CA GLN A 94 -15.64 11.60 -13.41
C GLN A 94 -15.21 10.46 -14.35
N SER A 95 -13.95 10.04 -14.32
CA SER A 95 -13.43 9.00 -15.21
C SER A 95 -14.08 7.63 -14.96
N PRO A 96 -14.09 6.73 -15.96
CA PRO A 96 -14.50 5.36 -15.76
C PRO A 96 -13.70 4.64 -14.67
N PHE A 97 -12.40 4.93 -14.56
CA PHE A 97 -11.52 4.39 -13.53
C PHE A 97 -12.03 4.70 -12.12
N VAL A 98 -12.32 5.97 -11.83
CA VAL A 98 -12.79 6.39 -10.49
C VAL A 98 -14.15 5.76 -10.18
N ARG A 99 -15.10 5.79 -11.14
CA ARG A 99 -16.43 5.15 -10.93
C ARG A 99 -16.28 3.66 -10.62
N ARG A 100 -15.47 2.95 -11.39
CA ARG A 100 -15.27 1.51 -11.22
C ARG A 100 -14.50 1.17 -9.92
N SER A 101 -13.57 2.03 -9.52
CA SER A 101 -12.88 1.89 -8.23
C SER A 101 -13.83 2.09 -7.04
N LEU A 102 -14.75 3.05 -7.12
CA LEU A 102 -15.78 3.23 -6.10
C LEU A 102 -16.74 2.05 -6.04
N GLU A 103 -17.12 1.49 -7.19
CA GLU A 103 -17.94 0.27 -7.27
C GLU A 103 -17.24 -0.91 -6.62
N LEU A 104 -15.99 -1.21 -7.01
CA LEU A 104 -15.18 -2.26 -6.42
C LEU A 104 -15.14 -2.12 -4.90
N THR A 105 -14.80 -0.91 -4.45
CA THR A 105 -14.63 -0.60 -3.03
C THR A 105 -15.91 -0.84 -2.23
N LYS A 106 -17.05 -0.35 -2.70
CA LYS A 106 -18.37 -0.56 -2.05
C LYS A 106 -18.71 -2.04 -1.96
N ARG A 107 -18.60 -2.76 -3.07
CA ARG A 107 -18.92 -4.20 -3.13
C ARG A 107 -18.01 -5.04 -2.24
N VAL A 108 -16.73 -4.71 -2.18
CA VAL A 108 -15.79 -5.41 -1.29
C VAL A 108 -16.02 -5.01 0.17
N ARG A 109 -16.31 -3.73 0.44
CA ARG A 109 -16.66 -3.26 1.80
C ARG A 109 -17.86 -4.04 2.37
N GLU A 110 -18.89 -4.29 1.57
CA GLU A 110 -20.07 -5.10 1.95
C GLU A 110 -19.71 -6.55 2.32
N ILE A 111 -18.70 -7.15 1.69
CA ILE A 111 -18.23 -8.51 2.02
C ILE A 111 -17.70 -8.58 3.45
N TYR A 112 -17.08 -7.51 3.93
CA TYR A 112 -16.51 -7.44 5.28
C TYR A 112 -17.49 -6.90 6.34
N ASP A 113 -18.74 -6.62 5.98
CA ASP A 113 -19.75 -6.21 6.95
C ASP A 113 -20.18 -7.35 7.88
N GLY A 114 -20.69 -6.99 9.05
CA GLY A 114 -21.21 -7.95 10.02
C GLY A 114 -20.96 -7.53 11.46
N PRO A 115 -21.42 -8.34 12.43
CA PRO A 115 -21.31 -8.03 13.87
C PRO A 115 -19.87 -7.89 14.37
N ASP A 116 -18.93 -8.61 13.77
CA ASP A 116 -17.48 -8.53 14.06
C ASP A 116 -16.70 -8.13 12.82
N ALA A 117 -17.18 -7.07 12.14
CA ALA A 117 -16.54 -6.52 10.96
C ALA A 117 -15.14 -5.97 11.30
N PRO A 118 -14.10 -6.35 10.54
CA PRO A 118 -12.78 -5.73 10.67
C PRO A 118 -12.81 -4.27 10.21
N PRO A 119 -11.85 -3.44 10.60
CA PRO A 119 -11.57 -2.22 9.86
C PRO A 119 -11.12 -2.55 8.44
N VAL A 120 -11.62 -1.77 7.47
CA VAL A 120 -11.39 -2.01 6.03
C VAL A 120 -10.62 -0.86 5.42
N PHE A 121 -9.48 -1.17 4.84
CA PHE A 121 -8.60 -0.22 4.15
C PHE A 121 -8.57 -0.50 2.66
N ILE A 122 -8.13 0.50 1.88
CA ILE A 122 -7.86 0.30 0.46
C ILE A 122 -6.45 0.74 0.12
N THR A 123 -5.78 0.01 -0.77
CA THR A 123 -4.48 0.40 -1.28
C THR A 123 -4.59 1.71 -2.05
N SER A 124 -3.79 2.70 -1.64
CA SER A 124 -3.57 3.94 -2.36
C SER A 124 -2.11 4.00 -2.79
N CYS A 125 -1.85 4.06 -4.09
CA CYS A 125 -0.50 4.20 -4.62
C CYS A 125 0.00 5.63 -4.44
N SER A 126 1.29 5.79 -4.20
CA SER A 126 1.91 7.12 -4.15
C SER A 126 1.86 7.81 -5.52
N PRO A 127 1.79 9.14 -5.57
CA PRO A 127 1.82 9.89 -6.82
C PRO A 127 3.09 9.62 -7.64
N THR A 128 4.20 9.41 -6.96
CA THR A 128 5.47 9.06 -7.60
C THR A 128 5.41 7.68 -8.27
N PHE A 129 4.79 6.68 -7.62
CA PHE A 129 4.61 5.37 -8.25
C PHE A 129 3.73 5.47 -9.49
N VAL A 130 2.62 6.22 -9.44
CA VAL A 130 1.73 6.41 -10.59
C VAL A 130 2.49 7.03 -11.77
N LEU A 131 3.29 8.06 -11.54
CA LEU A 131 4.09 8.70 -12.58
C LEU A 131 5.16 7.76 -13.15
N ARG A 132 5.93 7.09 -12.27
CA ARG A 132 6.97 6.13 -12.67
C ARG A 132 6.39 4.99 -13.49
N ASN A 133 5.26 4.43 -13.05
CA ASN A 133 4.60 3.34 -13.77
C ASN A 133 4.13 3.76 -15.18
N SER A 134 3.60 4.98 -15.30
CA SER A 134 3.12 5.49 -16.58
C SER A 134 4.24 5.84 -17.57
N LEU A 135 5.43 6.21 -17.06
CA LEU A 135 6.62 6.50 -17.87
C LEU A 135 7.52 5.29 -18.09
N SER A 136 7.34 4.21 -17.34
CA SER A 136 8.12 2.98 -17.47
C SER A 136 7.76 2.23 -18.75
N VAL A 137 8.76 1.64 -19.39
CA VAL A 137 8.59 0.85 -20.62
C VAL A 137 8.90 -0.62 -20.32
N ASN A 138 8.18 -1.52 -20.95
CA ASN A 138 8.40 -2.98 -20.86
C ASN A 138 8.24 -3.59 -19.46
N GLY A 139 7.47 -2.95 -18.57
CA GLY A 139 7.18 -3.50 -17.24
C GLY A 139 6.95 -2.44 -16.18
N MET A 140 6.64 -2.90 -14.97
CA MET A 140 6.45 -2.02 -13.81
C MET A 140 7.79 -1.52 -13.24
N PRO A 141 7.81 -0.35 -12.61
CA PRO A 141 8.92 0.12 -11.81
C PRO A 141 9.39 -0.97 -10.82
N ASN A 142 10.70 -1.10 -10.67
CA ASN A 142 11.36 -2.09 -9.79
C ASN A 142 11.14 -3.57 -10.14
N VAL A 143 10.32 -3.91 -11.14
CA VAL A 143 10.00 -5.30 -11.55
C VAL A 143 10.26 -5.49 -13.05
N GLY A 144 11.45 -5.07 -13.50
CA GLY A 144 11.90 -5.26 -14.89
C GLY A 144 11.50 -4.13 -15.85
N GLY A 145 10.75 -3.13 -15.42
CA GLY A 145 10.44 -1.94 -16.22
C GLY A 145 11.68 -1.08 -16.47
N ASP A 146 11.79 -0.52 -17.67
CA ASP A 146 12.82 0.45 -17.99
C ASP A 146 12.41 1.84 -17.51
N GLU A 147 13.16 2.34 -16.53
CA GLU A 147 12.95 3.64 -15.90
C GLU A 147 14.01 4.68 -16.29
N THR A 148 14.82 4.41 -17.33
CA THR A 148 15.90 5.30 -17.78
C THR A 148 15.38 6.70 -18.12
N ARG A 149 14.22 6.78 -18.73
CA ARG A 149 13.60 8.04 -19.13
C ARG A 149 13.28 8.94 -17.94
N ILE A 150 12.64 8.40 -16.90
CA ILE A 150 12.32 9.23 -15.72
C ILE A 150 13.56 9.59 -14.93
N LYS A 151 14.57 8.73 -14.88
CA LYS A 151 15.87 9.09 -14.29
C LYS A 151 16.52 10.27 -15.00
N GLY A 152 16.52 10.26 -16.33
CA GLY A 152 17.00 11.41 -17.12
C GLY A 152 16.23 12.69 -16.82
N PHE A 153 14.91 12.64 -16.68
CA PHE A 153 14.09 13.80 -16.34
C PHE A 153 14.38 14.33 -14.93
N VAL A 154 14.65 13.46 -13.98
CA VAL A 154 15.05 13.85 -12.61
C VAL A 154 16.38 14.61 -12.62
N GLU A 155 17.33 14.18 -13.44
CA GLU A 155 18.63 14.82 -13.56
C GLU A 155 18.55 16.15 -14.33
N GLU A 156 17.68 16.24 -15.34
CA GLU A 156 17.50 17.42 -16.18
C GLU A 156 16.74 18.54 -15.47
N ASP A 157 15.59 18.22 -14.84
CA ASP A 157 14.69 19.21 -14.22
C ASP A 157 13.88 18.58 -13.05
N PRO A 158 14.45 18.46 -11.85
CA PRO A 158 13.75 17.89 -10.71
C PRO A 158 12.54 18.73 -10.24
N GLU A 159 12.52 20.04 -10.58
CA GLU A 159 11.37 20.90 -10.27
C GLU A 159 10.17 20.55 -11.16
N ALA A 160 10.38 20.23 -12.43
CA ALA A 160 9.31 19.78 -13.32
C ALA A 160 8.71 18.46 -12.83
N LEU A 161 9.55 17.53 -12.33
CA LEU A 161 9.10 16.32 -11.68
C LEU A 161 8.24 16.64 -10.45
N SER A 162 8.70 17.56 -9.59
CA SER A 162 7.96 17.98 -8.38
C SER A 162 6.57 18.51 -8.73
N VAL A 163 6.45 19.32 -9.78
CA VAL A 163 5.15 19.86 -10.25
C VAL A 163 4.21 18.75 -10.68
N ALA A 164 4.71 17.74 -11.43
CA ALA A 164 3.91 16.57 -11.81
C ALA A 164 3.44 15.77 -10.57
N VAL A 165 4.37 15.47 -9.66
CA VAL A 165 4.06 14.74 -8.43
C VAL A 165 3.06 15.50 -7.57
N GLN A 166 3.16 16.83 -7.47
CA GLN A 166 2.20 17.69 -6.78
C GLN A 166 0.80 17.61 -7.39
N SER A 167 0.72 17.72 -8.71
CA SER A 167 -0.56 17.62 -9.44
C SER A 167 -1.23 16.26 -9.19
N LEU A 168 -0.46 15.18 -9.30
CA LEU A 168 -0.95 13.83 -9.03
C LEU A 168 -1.35 13.65 -7.55
N ALA A 169 -0.59 14.22 -6.61
CA ALA A 169 -0.91 14.16 -5.18
C ALA A 169 -2.27 14.80 -4.88
N GLN A 170 -2.61 15.92 -5.51
CA GLN A 170 -3.91 16.57 -5.37
C GLN A 170 -5.05 15.68 -5.89
N GLY A 171 -4.87 15.05 -7.06
CA GLY A 171 -5.85 14.13 -7.63
C GLY A 171 -6.03 12.87 -6.78
N ILE A 172 -4.93 12.27 -6.30
CA ILE A 172 -4.99 11.09 -5.43
C ILE A 172 -5.62 11.43 -4.07
N ALA A 173 -5.35 12.60 -3.51
CA ALA A 173 -5.98 13.06 -2.28
C ALA A 173 -7.50 13.18 -2.44
N GLU A 174 -7.98 13.74 -3.55
CA GLU A 174 -9.41 13.81 -3.85
C GLU A 174 -10.02 12.43 -4.12
N PHE A 175 -9.34 11.56 -4.84
CA PHE A 175 -9.77 10.18 -5.03
C PHE A 175 -9.87 9.42 -3.68
N ASN A 176 -8.89 9.55 -2.80
CA ASN A 176 -8.93 8.98 -1.46
C ASN A 176 -10.08 9.55 -0.62
N ARG A 177 -10.40 10.83 -0.78
CA ARG A 177 -11.59 11.42 -0.15
C ARG A 177 -12.87 10.68 -0.57
N LEU A 178 -13.06 10.43 -1.86
CA LEU A 178 -14.22 9.68 -2.36
C LEU A 178 -14.26 8.24 -1.81
N LEU A 179 -13.11 7.57 -1.75
CA LEU A 179 -13.01 6.22 -1.19
C LEU A 179 -13.42 6.16 0.28
N ILE A 180 -13.00 7.13 1.09
CA ILE A 180 -13.34 7.22 2.52
C ILE A 180 -14.80 7.65 2.70
N THR A 181 -15.23 8.74 2.04
CA THR A 181 -16.53 9.37 2.34
C THR A 181 -17.71 8.77 1.59
N GLU A 182 -17.50 8.21 0.39
CA GLU A 182 -18.56 7.68 -0.46
C GLU A 182 -18.56 6.15 -0.57
N ALA A 183 -17.37 5.53 -0.54
CA ALA A 183 -17.27 4.08 -0.56
C ALA A 183 -17.14 3.46 0.85
N GLY A 184 -16.92 4.28 1.90
CA GLY A 184 -17.05 3.90 3.29
C GLY A 184 -15.91 3.06 3.84
N VAL A 185 -14.68 3.17 3.29
CA VAL A 185 -13.52 2.54 3.91
C VAL A 185 -13.11 3.30 5.18
N ASP A 186 -12.52 2.59 6.14
CA ASP A 186 -12.08 3.18 7.41
C ASP A 186 -10.84 4.06 7.26
N GLY A 187 -10.07 3.84 6.19
CA GLY A 187 -8.88 4.61 5.87
C GLY A 187 -8.18 4.09 4.61
N ILE A 188 -7.07 4.73 4.26
CA ILE A 188 -6.20 4.29 3.19
C ILE A 188 -5.00 3.51 3.73
N TYR A 189 -4.47 2.61 2.90
CA TYR A 189 -3.18 1.97 3.03
C TYR A 189 -2.27 2.57 1.96
N LEU A 190 -1.61 3.70 2.31
CA LEU A 190 -0.75 4.43 1.37
C LEU A 190 0.55 3.66 1.17
N SER A 191 0.81 3.26 -0.07
CA SER A 191 2.04 2.57 -0.46
C SER A 191 3.03 3.56 -1.07
N VAL A 192 4.18 3.70 -0.43
CA VAL A 192 5.29 4.57 -0.84
C VAL A 192 6.57 3.75 -1.01
N ASN A 193 7.54 4.25 -1.75
CA ASN A 193 8.88 3.67 -1.80
C ASN A 193 9.92 4.65 -2.38
N ASN A 194 11.18 4.43 -2.00
CA ASN A 194 12.37 4.96 -2.66
C ASN A 194 13.45 3.86 -2.74
N GLN A 195 13.04 2.71 -3.28
CA GLN A 195 13.83 1.46 -3.28
C GLN A 195 15.19 1.66 -3.94
N ALA A 196 16.23 1.12 -3.29
CA ALA A 196 17.61 1.19 -3.73
C ALA A 196 18.09 2.61 -4.05
N GLY A 197 17.50 3.62 -3.37
CA GLY A 197 17.85 5.01 -3.60
C GLY A 197 17.53 5.48 -5.02
N PHE A 198 16.37 5.09 -5.57
CA PHE A 198 15.95 5.48 -6.91
C PHE A 198 16.06 6.99 -7.11
N PHE A 199 15.57 7.76 -6.16
CA PHE A 199 15.88 9.19 -6.02
C PHE A 199 16.97 9.34 -4.96
N ARG A 200 17.97 10.18 -5.25
CA ARG A 200 18.92 10.59 -4.22
C ARG A 200 18.16 11.22 -3.05
N GLU A 201 18.71 11.13 -1.85
CA GLU A 201 18.06 11.61 -0.62
C GLU A 201 17.64 13.09 -0.73
N ASP A 202 18.51 13.96 -1.23
CA ASP A 202 18.24 15.38 -1.41
C ASP A 202 17.06 15.64 -2.37
N VAL A 203 17.01 14.92 -3.48
CA VAL A 203 15.89 14.97 -4.44
C VAL A 203 14.61 14.46 -3.82
N PHE A 204 14.66 13.30 -3.14
CA PHE A 204 13.48 12.73 -2.50
C PHE A 204 12.89 13.67 -1.44
N ARG A 205 13.73 14.17 -0.53
CA ARG A 205 13.28 15.07 0.54
C ARG A 205 12.76 16.41 0.03
N THR A 206 13.34 16.95 -1.04
CA THR A 206 12.97 18.29 -1.56
C THR A 206 11.78 18.23 -2.50
N TYR A 207 11.74 17.28 -3.42
CA TYR A 207 10.85 17.32 -4.56
C TYR A 207 9.76 16.22 -4.54
N ILE A 208 9.88 15.19 -3.69
CA ILE A 208 8.97 14.03 -3.68
C ILE A 208 8.20 13.93 -2.35
N ALA A 209 8.92 13.77 -1.24
CA ALA A 209 8.32 13.50 0.06
C ALA A 209 7.24 14.51 0.49
N PRO A 210 7.37 15.83 0.24
CA PRO A 210 6.34 16.79 0.62
C PRO A 210 4.98 16.50 -0.01
N HIS A 211 4.96 16.02 -1.26
CA HIS A 211 3.74 15.74 -1.99
C HIS A 211 3.14 14.38 -1.61
N GLU A 212 3.96 13.37 -1.37
CA GLU A 212 3.50 12.07 -0.84
C GLU A 212 2.92 12.21 0.57
N LYS A 213 3.57 13.00 1.43
CA LYS A 213 3.04 13.37 2.75
C LYS A 213 1.69 14.08 2.65
N ALA A 214 1.52 15.01 1.73
CA ALA A 214 0.27 15.75 1.53
C ALA A 214 -0.92 14.82 1.22
N VAL A 215 -0.69 13.70 0.51
CA VAL A 215 -1.72 12.67 0.29
C VAL A 215 -2.17 12.06 1.62
N LEU A 216 -1.22 11.63 2.45
CA LEU A 216 -1.52 11.03 3.75
C LEU A 216 -2.18 12.04 4.70
N ASP A 217 -1.67 13.26 4.75
CA ASP A 217 -2.21 14.34 5.59
C ASP A 217 -3.64 14.71 5.17
N SER A 218 -3.95 14.65 3.88
CA SER A 218 -5.31 14.84 3.39
C SER A 218 -6.26 13.75 3.89
N ALA A 219 -5.83 12.49 3.83
CA ALA A 219 -6.60 11.37 4.35
C ALA A 219 -6.74 11.44 5.88
N ASN A 220 -5.71 11.90 6.61
CA ASN A 220 -5.72 12.04 8.07
C ASN A 220 -6.75 13.09 8.57
N ARG A 221 -7.15 14.05 7.74
CA ARG A 221 -8.26 14.98 8.06
C ARG A 221 -9.62 14.29 8.04
N LEU A 222 -9.74 13.14 7.37
CA LEU A 222 -11.00 12.40 7.19
C LEU A 222 -11.07 11.15 8.08
N SER A 223 -9.95 10.52 8.35
CA SER A 223 -9.85 9.33 9.19
C SER A 223 -8.57 9.32 10.01
N ARG A 224 -8.65 8.82 11.25
CA ARG A 224 -7.49 8.62 12.12
C ARG A 224 -6.82 7.25 11.94
N MET A 225 -7.28 6.45 11.00
CA MET A 225 -6.86 5.05 10.83
C MET A 225 -5.98 4.84 9.60
N ASN A 226 -5.44 5.87 8.95
CA ASN A 226 -4.64 5.70 7.75
C ASN A 226 -3.29 5.03 8.05
N LEU A 227 -2.92 4.07 7.21
CA LEU A 227 -1.75 3.24 7.36
C LEU A 227 -0.71 3.60 6.28
N LEU A 228 0.58 3.47 6.63
CA LEU A 228 1.69 3.67 5.69
C LEU A 228 2.38 2.33 5.44
N HIS A 229 2.52 1.97 4.18
CA HIS A 229 3.33 0.85 3.71
C HIS A 229 4.55 1.37 2.96
N ILE A 230 5.73 1.09 3.48
CA ILE A 230 6.99 1.37 2.79
C ILE A 230 7.36 0.10 2.04
N CYS A 231 7.08 0.10 0.72
CA CYS A 231 7.10 -1.10 -0.10
C CYS A 231 8.52 -1.53 -0.44
N GLY A 232 8.95 -2.68 0.06
CA GLY A 232 10.20 -3.36 -0.27
C GLY A 232 10.04 -4.45 -1.34
N MET A 233 9.14 -4.24 -2.32
CA MET A 233 8.85 -5.20 -3.38
C MET A 233 10.12 -5.65 -4.10
N ALA A 234 10.17 -6.91 -4.51
CA ALA A 234 11.33 -7.55 -5.15
C ALA A 234 12.61 -7.57 -4.27
N GLY A 235 12.46 -7.47 -2.94
CA GLY A 235 13.58 -7.55 -2.00
C GLY A 235 14.54 -6.36 -2.07
N ARG A 236 14.12 -5.23 -2.62
CA ARG A 236 14.94 -4.02 -2.70
C ARG A 236 14.65 -3.12 -1.51
N ALA A 237 15.68 -2.83 -0.71
CA ALA A 237 15.58 -2.03 0.48
C ALA A 237 15.28 -0.55 0.20
N ASN A 238 14.52 0.05 1.11
CA ASN A 238 14.40 1.49 1.24
C ASN A 238 15.29 1.99 2.39
N ASP A 239 15.58 3.27 2.42
CA ASP A 239 16.02 3.94 3.64
C ASP A 239 14.78 4.40 4.42
N LEU A 240 14.44 3.69 5.50
CA LEU A 240 13.25 3.99 6.31
C LEU A 240 13.32 5.37 6.96
N SER A 241 14.51 5.95 7.14
CA SER A 241 14.67 7.29 7.72
C SER A 241 14.06 8.40 6.86
N LEU A 242 13.86 8.14 5.56
CA LEU A 242 13.20 9.07 4.63
C LEU A 242 11.71 9.22 4.89
N PHE A 243 11.10 8.30 5.66
CA PHE A 243 9.66 8.23 5.88
C PHE A 243 9.25 8.55 7.32
N THR A 244 10.17 8.94 8.19
CA THR A 244 9.91 9.23 9.61
C THR A 244 8.98 10.41 9.84
N ASP A 245 8.92 11.34 8.88
CA ASP A 245 8.04 12.51 8.94
C ASP A 245 6.60 12.24 8.47
N PHE A 246 6.31 11.06 7.92
CA PHE A 246 4.95 10.67 7.53
C PHE A 246 4.16 10.33 8.79
N GLN A 247 2.96 10.92 8.92
CA GLN A 247 2.13 10.74 10.11
C GLN A 247 1.04 9.70 9.87
N ALA A 248 1.39 8.41 9.98
CA ALA A 248 0.44 7.31 9.88
C ALA A 248 -0.06 6.84 11.26
N ALA A 249 -1.20 6.16 11.29
CA ALA A 249 -1.71 5.49 12.48
C ALA A 249 -0.88 4.24 12.82
N ALA A 250 -0.47 3.49 11.79
CA ALA A 250 0.48 2.38 11.91
C ALA A 250 1.32 2.26 10.64
N TYR A 251 2.46 1.57 10.76
CA TYR A 251 3.44 1.42 9.70
C TYR A 251 3.69 -0.07 9.40
N ASN A 252 3.95 -0.35 8.13
CA ASN A 252 4.39 -1.64 7.63
C ASN A 252 5.54 -1.44 6.64
N TRP A 253 6.52 -2.31 6.67
CA TRP A 253 7.66 -2.31 5.75
C TRP A 253 8.16 -3.74 5.55
N ALA A 254 9.07 -3.94 4.59
CA ALA A 254 9.68 -5.23 4.33
C ALA A 254 10.84 -5.48 5.31
N VAL A 255 10.52 -5.99 6.51
CA VAL A 255 11.48 -6.25 7.61
C VAL A 255 12.75 -6.94 7.11
N HIS A 256 12.59 -7.96 6.27
CA HIS A 256 13.70 -8.76 5.76
C HIS A 256 14.53 -8.04 4.69
N ALA A 257 13.89 -7.23 3.83
CA ALA A 257 14.60 -6.49 2.79
C ALA A 257 15.34 -5.28 3.38
N GLU A 258 14.69 -4.57 4.32
CA GLU A 258 15.24 -3.38 4.98
C GLU A 258 16.29 -3.75 6.05
N GLY A 259 16.24 -4.97 6.59
CA GLY A 259 17.08 -5.38 7.73
C GLY A 259 16.76 -4.61 9.02
N VAL A 260 15.53 -4.14 9.17
CA VAL A 260 15.05 -3.38 10.33
C VAL A 260 13.91 -4.15 10.99
N SER A 261 14.13 -4.64 12.20
CA SER A 261 13.13 -5.39 12.98
C SER A 261 11.91 -4.53 13.35
N LEU A 262 10.79 -5.18 13.71
CA LEU A 262 9.59 -4.44 14.17
C LEU A 262 9.89 -3.57 15.38
N THR A 263 10.75 -4.02 16.30
CA THR A 263 11.18 -3.26 17.47
C THR A 263 11.96 -1.99 17.11
N GLU A 264 12.90 -2.13 16.19
CA GLU A 264 13.72 -0.99 15.72
C GLU A 264 12.87 0.01 14.92
N GLY A 265 12.06 -0.48 13.98
CA GLY A 265 11.16 0.37 13.20
C GLY A 265 10.12 1.06 14.07
N LYS A 266 9.56 0.39 15.09
CA LYS A 266 8.65 1.03 16.05
C LYS A 266 9.32 2.21 16.75
N LYS A 267 10.60 2.08 17.16
CA LYS A 267 11.38 3.20 17.72
C LYS A 267 11.60 4.31 16.70
N LEU A 268 11.98 3.92 15.47
CA LEU A 268 12.21 4.86 14.36
C LEU A 268 10.97 5.71 14.04
N PHE A 269 9.77 5.10 14.08
CA PHE A 269 8.49 5.79 13.86
C PHE A 269 7.86 6.34 15.15
N GLY A 270 8.67 6.72 16.13
CA GLY A 270 8.23 7.44 17.33
C GLY A 270 7.31 6.64 18.26
N GLY A 271 7.44 5.31 18.28
CA GLY A 271 6.66 4.42 19.12
C GLY A 271 5.26 4.12 18.59
N LYS A 272 4.93 4.49 17.36
CA LYS A 272 3.65 4.17 16.71
C LYS A 272 3.47 2.66 16.56
N ALA A 273 2.24 2.22 16.42
CA ALA A 273 1.93 0.83 16.11
C ALA A 273 2.56 0.39 14.79
N VAL A 274 3.03 -0.85 14.73
CA VAL A 274 3.66 -1.43 13.54
C VAL A 274 3.14 -2.84 13.31
N PHE A 275 3.10 -3.30 12.06
CA PHE A 275 2.73 -4.67 11.73
C PHE A 275 3.56 -5.19 10.57
N GLY A 276 3.79 -6.51 10.55
CA GLY A 276 4.66 -7.15 9.57
C GLY A 276 5.34 -8.38 10.16
N GLY A 277 6.58 -8.59 9.77
CA GLY A 277 7.50 -9.58 10.33
C GLY A 277 7.60 -10.89 9.56
N PHE A 278 6.60 -11.25 8.73
CA PHE A 278 6.70 -12.43 7.87
C PHE A 278 7.21 -12.05 6.49
N GLN A 279 8.26 -12.73 6.04
CA GLN A 279 8.68 -12.64 4.64
C GLN A 279 7.58 -13.23 3.74
N GLN A 280 7.07 -12.44 2.78
CA GLN A 280 5.94 -12.82 1.92
C GLN A 280 6.18 -14.07 1.07
N THR A 281 7.43 -14.47 0.86
CA THR A 281 7.84 -15.69 0.16
C THR A 281 8.49 -16.72 1.11
N GLY A 282 8.41 -16.50 2.41
CA GLY A 282 8.91 -17.36 3.47
C GLY A 282 7.87 -18.42 3.91
N PRO A 283 7.89 -18.82 5.19
CA PRO A 283 6.98 -19.84 5.72
C PRO A 283 5.50 -19.56 5.45
N ILE A 284 5.06 -18.28 5.45
CA ILE A 284 3.67 -17.91 5.14
C ILE A 284 3.22 -18.35 3.74
N TYR A 285 4.15 -18.54 2.83
CA TYR A 285 3.85 -18.88 1.44
C TYR A 285 3.82 -20.39 1.20
N ARG A 286 4.76 -21.14 1.80
CA ARG A 286 4.91 -22.60 1.57
C ARG A 286 5.44 -23.36 2.77
N GLY A 287 5.40 -22.79 3.97
CA GLY A 287 5.87 -23.45 5.18
C GLY A 287 4.83 -24.40 5.77
N SER A 288 5.28 -25.32 6.61
CA SER A 288 4.40 -26.13 7.44
C SER A 288 3.75 -25.29 8.54
N ARG A 289 2.69 -25.84 9.15
CA ARG A 289 2.03 -25.20 10.28
C ARG A 289 3.01 -24.94 11.43
N GLU A 290 3.90 -25.89 11.71
CA GLU A 290 4.91 -25.79 12.76
C GLU A 290 5.91 -24.66 12.48
N GLU A 291 6.32 -24.50 11.22
CA GLU A 291 7.21 -23.41 10.79
C GLU A 291 6.52 -22.05 10.93
N LEU A 292 5.23 -21.97 10.60
CA LEU A 292 4.42 -20.76 10.78
C LEU A 292 4.28 -20.38 12.25
N GLU A 293 3.94 -21.35 13.11
CA GLU A 293 3.82 -21.15 14.55
C GLU A 293 5.16 -20.69 15.15
N GLN A 294 6.27 -21.33 14.78
CA GLN A 294 7.60 -20.94 15.24
C GLN A 294 7.97 -19.53 14.78
N ALA A 295 7.71 -19.18 13.53
CA ALA A 295 7.97 -17.83 13.02
C ALA A 295 7.15 -16.77 13.77
N ALA A 296 5.87 -17.03 14.02
CA ALA A 296 5.01 -16.13 14.79
C ALA A 296 5.53 -15.92 16.22
N TRP A 297 5.92 -16.98 16.91
CA TRP A 297 6.48 -16.90 18.25
C TRP A 297 7.80 -16.13 18.27
N THR A 298 8.70 -16.38 17.33
CA THR A 298 9.96 -15.65 17.21
C THR A 298 9.72 -14.15 17.06
N ILE A 299 8.80 -13.74 16.16
CA ILE A 299 8.45 -12.33 15.98
C ILE A 299 7.92 -11.72 17.28
N LEU A 300 7.03 -12.41 17.99
CA LEU A 300 6.41 -11.91 19.22
C LEU A 300 7.38 -11.86 20.41
N GLU A 301 8.31 -12.80 20.51
CA GLU A 301 9.38 -12.80 21.53
C GLU A 301 10.33 -11.60 21.33
N GLU A 302 10.66 -11.27 20.07
CA GLU A 302 11.55 -10.15 19.74
C GLU A 302 10.85 -8.79 19.87
N SER A 303 9.59 -8.68 19.48
CA SER A 303 8.88 -7.39 19.36
C SER A 303 7.90 -7.09 20.48
N GLY A 304 7.53 -8.10 21.27
CA GLY A 304 6.41 -8.03 22.22
C GLY A 304 5.05 -8.04 21.50
N GLN A 305 4.00 -7.67 22.24
CA GLN A 305 2.62 -7.76 21.74
C GLN A 305 1.91 -6.39 21.67
N VAL A 306 2.42 -5.38 22.37
CA VAL A 306 1.77 -4.08 22.51
C VAL A 306 2.10 -3.17 21.33
N GLY A 307 1.09 -2.80 20.56
CA GLY A 307 1.25 -2.01 19.34
C GLY A 307 2.01 -2.76 18.24
N ILE A 308 1.96 -4.09 18.28
CA ILE A 308 2.51 -5.00 17.29
C ILE A 308 1.36 -5.75 16.63
N GLY A 309 1.41 -5.91 15.31
CA GLY A 309 0.53 -6.75 14.52
C GLY A 309 1.35 -7.74 13.67
N LEU A 310 0.84 -8.94 13.49
CA LEU A 310 1.46 -9.92 12.58
C LEU A 310 0.96 -9.70 11.16
N GLY A 311 1.88 -9.66 10.20
CA GLY A 311 1.59 -9.49 8.78
C GLY A 311 2.79 -9.84 7.93
N ALA A 312 2.63 -9.77 6.63
CA ALA A 312 3.74 -9.96 5.71
C ALA A 312 4.47 -8.64 5.41
N ASP A 313 5.73 -8.76 5.01
CA ASP A 313 6.59 -7.65 4.58
C ASP A 313 6.00 -6.89 3.38
N CYS A 314 5.31 -7.61 2.51
CA CYS A 314 4.54 -7.07 1.40
C CYS A 314 3.36 -8.02 1.11
N THR A 315 2.62 -7.80 0.02
CA THR A 315 1.51 -8.66 -0.39
C THR A 315 2.03 -10.06 -0.75
N VAL A 316 1.36 -11.10 -0.23
CA VAL A 316 1.66 -12.50 -0.53
C VAL A 316 1.24 -12.82 -1.97
N PRO A 317 1.99 -13.64 -2.73
CA PRO A 317 1.64 -14.01 -4.10
C PRO A 317 0.26 -14.65 -4.25
N ALA A 318 -0.36 -14.49 -5.44
CA ALA A 318 -1.70 -15.01 -5.73
C ALA A 318 -1.78 -16.54 -5.86
N ASP A 319 -0.65 -17.22 -5.96
CA ASP A 319 -0.53 -18.69 -6.07
C ASP A 319 -0.19 -19.36 -4.73
N ILE A 320 -0.47 -18.65 -3.62
CA ILE A 320 -0.40 -19.24 -2.27
C ILE A 320 -1.36 -20.43 -2.19
N ASP A 321 -0.91 -21.49 -1.52
CA ASP A 321 -1.75 -22.64 -1.23
C ASP A 321 -2.74 -22.28 -0.12
N ASP A 322 -4.02 -22.52 -0.38
CA ASP A 322 -5.11 -22.24 0.58
C ASP A 322 -5.34 -23.42 1.56
N SER A 323 -4.50 -24.49 1.52
CA SER A 323 -4.65 -25.68 2.34
C SER A 323 -4.11 -25.57 3.77
#